data_eca61d70791755880796ba20cbbb594b
#
_entry.id   eca61d70791755880796ba20cbbb594b
#
_cell.length_a   1.000
_cell.length_b   1.000
_cell.length_c   1.000
_cell.angle_alpha   90.00
_cell.angle_beta   90.00
_cell.angle_gamma   90.00
#
_symmetry.space_group_name_H-M   'P 1'
#
loop_
_entity.id
_entity.type
_entity.pdbx_description
1 polymer ?
#
loop_
_entity_poly.entity_id
_entity_poly.type
_entity_poly.pdbx_seq_one_letter_code
_entity_poly.pdbx_strand_id
1 'polypeptide(L)'
;RSMEHLWRRYPARRRAALAQGFLSIAFSAFWSTLAVMLLERYHLGSAVAGGFGIAGAAGALAAPLAGGLADKLGAGKVTQLGAILVTISFALMFLMPALGVHGQLVLIALSAVGFDLGLQSSLVAHQNLVYSLEPQARGRLNALLFTVVFIGMALGSALGSNIYSLAGWTGVVALATVCGVIALAIRLIESVRVTSASAEVV
;
A
#
# COMPACT_ATOMS: atom_id res chain seq x y z
N ARG A 1 15.44 -22.81 13.12
CA ARG A 1 14.83 -21.89 14.08
C ARG A 1 13.48 -21.43 13.50
N SER A 2 12.41 -21.53 14.30
CA SER A 2 11.01 -21.38 13.87
C SER A 2 10.73 -19.94 13.36
N MET A 3 9.86 -19.80 12.36
CA MET A 3 9.35 -18.51 11.86
C MET A 3 8.76 -17.66 12.99
N GLU A 4 8.12 -18.31 13.97
CA GLU A 4 7.58 -17.66 15.16
C GLU A 4 8.65 -16.96 16.00
N HIS A 5 9.83 -17.57 16.17
CA HIS A 5 10.94 -16.95 16.88
C HIS A 5 11.47 -15.71 16.14
N LEU A 6 11.53 -15.76 14.82
CA LEU A 6 11.92 -14.60 14.00
C LEU A 6 10.89 -13.47 14.08
N TRP A 7 9.60 -13.80 14.14
CA TRP A 7 8.52 -12.82 14.28
C TRP A 7 8.55 -12.09 15.62
N ARG A 8 8.84 -12.82 16.71
CA ARG A 8 8.87 -12.25 18.08
C ARG A 8 10.12 -11.42 18.35
N ARG A 9 11.27 -11.81 17.79
CA ARG A 9 12.58 -11.22 18.12
C ARG A 9 12.81 -9.80 17.60
N TYR A 10 12.14 -9.40 16.52
CA TYR A 10 12.37 -8.11 15.87
C TYR A 10 11.09 -7.30 15.66
N PRO A 11 10.75 -6.39 16.61
CA PRO A 11 9.54 -5.55 16.51
C PRO A 11 9.48 -4.69 15.26
N ALA A 12 10.62 -4.15 14.80
CA ALA A 12 10.71 -3.34 13.58
C ALA A 12 10.24 -4.10 12.33
N ARG A 13 10.52 -5.40 12.26
CA ARG A 13 10.07 -6.30 11.19
C ARG A 13 8.56 -6.45 11.13
N ARG A 14 7.95 -6.67 12.30
CA ARG A 14 6.48 -6.79 12.40
C ARG A 14 5.81 -5.52 11.92
N ARG A 15 6.33 -4.36 12.31
CA ARG A 15 5.79 -3.07 11.91
C ARG A 15 5.93 -2.84 10.41
N ALA A 16 7.07 -3.18 9.82
CA ALA A 16 7.27 -3.11 8.37
C ALA A 16 6.27 -4.01 7.62
N ALA A 17 6.15 -5.28 8.05
CA ALA A 17 5.22 -6.22 7.44
C ALA A 17 3.75 -5.80 7.62
N LEU A 18 3.37 -5.34 8.82
CA LEU A 18 2.00 -4.86 9.08
C LEU A 18 1.66 -3.62 8.26
N ALA A 19 2.57 -2.64 8.18
CA ALA A 19 2.36 -1.46 7.35
C ALA A 19 2.12 -1.85 5.88
N GLN A 20 2.96 -2.75 5.33
CA GLN A 20 2.78 -3.25 3.97
C GLN A 20 1.48 -4.05 3.82
N GLY A 21 1.08 -4.82 4.84
CA GLY A 21 -0.19 -5.54 4.86
C GLY A 21 -1.40 -4.61 4.75
N PHE A 22 -1.42 -3.49 5.49
CA PHE A 22 -2.48 -2.49 5.39
C PHE A 22 -2.52 -1.82 4.01
N LEU A 23 -1.37 -1.49 3.43
CA LEU A 23 -1.30 -0.99 2.06
C LEU A 23 -1.85 -2.03 1.05
N SER A 24 -1.61 -3.31 1.29
CA SER A 24 -2.12 -4.41 0.46
C SER A 24 -3.63 -4.60 0.59
N ILE A 25 -4.22 -4.33 1.76
CA ILE A 25 -5.68 -4.28 1.95
C ILE A 25 -6.29 -3.20 1.04
N ALA A 26 -5.73 -1.99 1.09
CA ALA A 26 -6.20 -0.86 0.28
C ALA A 26 -6.13 -1.17 -1.23
N PHE A 27 -5.01 -1.70 -1.68
CA PHE A 27 -4.78 -2.13 -3.06
C PHE A 27 -5.81 -3.15 -3.53
N SER A 28 -5.97 -4.22 -2.77
CA SER A 28 -6.85 -5.32 -3.17
C SER A 28 -8.33 -4.94 -3.10
N ALA A 29 -8.73 -4.12 -2.12
CA ALA A 29 -10.09 -3.60 -2.04
C ALA A 29 -10.46 -2.77 -3.28
N PHE A 30 -9.55 -1.93 -3.76
CA PHE A 30 -9.74 -1.13 -4.96
C PHE A 30 -9.87 -2.01 -6.21
N TRP A 31 -8.87 -2.85 -6.49
CA TRP A 31 -8.85 -3.63 -7.73
C TRP A 31 -9.96 -4.67 -7.81
N SER A 32 -10.36 -5.27 -6.69
CA SER A 32 -11.44 -6.28 -6.67
C SER A 32 -12.83 -5.68 -6.91
N THR A 33 -13.03 -4.38 -6.65
CA THR A 33 -14.33 -3.73 -6.77
C THR A 33 -14.43 -2.77 -7.98
N LEU A 34 -13.29 -2.38 -8.56
CA LEU A 34 -13.24 -1.40 -9.64
C LEU A 34 -14.10 -1.79 -10.85
N ALA A 35 -14.00 -3.04 -11.32
CA ALA A 35 -14.73 -3.48 -12.50
C ALA A 35 -16.25 -3.42 -12.30
N VAL A 36 -16.74 -3.81 -11.12
CA VAL A 36 -18.15 -3.74 -10.76
C VAL A 36 -18.61 -2.28 -10.70
N MET A 37 -17.84 -1.44 -10.06
CA MET A 37 -18.12 0.00 -9.96
C MET A 37 -18.18 0.68 -11.33
N LEU A 38 -17.25 0.37 -12.23
CA LEU A 38 -17.23 0.92 -13.58
C LEU A 38 -18.47 0.48 -14.39
N LEU A 39 -18.89 -0.78 -14.23
CA LEU A 39 -20.07 -1.30 -14.89
C LEU A 39 -21.35 -0.66 -14.35
N GLU A 40 -21.53 -0.64 -13.03
CA GLU A 40 -22.76 -0.15 -12.39
C GLU A 40 -22.95 1.35 -12.52
N ARG A 41 -21.86 2.12 -12.38
CA ARG A 41 -21.95 3.57 -12.33
C ARG A 41 -21.78 4.25 -13.68
N TYR A 42 -20.96 3.69 -14.58
CA TYR A 42 -20.62 4.31 -15.86
C TYR A 42 -21.02 3.47 -17.07
N HIS A 43 -21.58 2.28 -16.84
CA HIS A 43 -21.92 1.30 -17.91
C HIS A 43 -20.71 0.92 -18.78
N LEU A 44 -19.51 0.93 -18.17
CA LEU A 44 -18.26 0.59 -18.82
C LEU A 44 -17.90 -0.88 -18.58
N GLY A 45 -17.58 -1.58 -19.67
CA GLY A 45 -17.30 -3.01 -19.60
C GLY A 45 -15.88 -3.36 -19.12
N SER A 46 -15.61 -4.66 -19.03
CA SER A 46 -14.35 -5.23 -18.53
C SER A 46 -13.10 -4.77 -19.32
N ALA A 47 -13.24 -4.42 -20.59
CA ALA A 47 -12.14 -3.89 -21.39
C ALA A 47 -11.62 -2.55 -20.85
N VAL A 48 -12.51 -1.68 -20.36
CA VAL A 48 -12.13 -0.41 -19.74
C VAL A 48 -11.47 -0.66 -18.39
N ALA A 49 -12.01 -1.59 -17.59
CA ALA A 49 -11.38 -2.02 -16.32
C ALA A 49 -9.96 -2.56 -16.55
N GLY A 50 -9.74 -3.33 -17.64
CA GLY A 50 -8.42 -3.77 -18.07
C GLY A 50 -7.50 -2.62 -18.46
N GLY A 51 -8.03 -1.56 -19.09
CA GLY A 51 -7.30 -0.32 -19.40
C GLY A 51 -6.78 0.39 -18.13
N PHE A 52 -7.57 0.42 -17.06
CA PHE A 52 -7.11 0.91 -15.74
C PHE A 52 -5.95 0.07 -15.17
N GLY A 53 -5.91 -1.24 -15.47
CA GLY A 53 -4.80 -2.11 -15.13
C GLY A 53 -3.46 -1.68 -15.75
N ILE A 54 -3.49 -1.09 -16.95
CA ILE A 54 -2.29 -0.51 -17.58
C ILE A 54 -1.80 0.71 -16.78
N ALA A 55 -2.71 1.54 -16.27
CA ALA A 55 -2.34 2.65 -15.38
C ALA A 55 -1.66 2.14 -14.11
N GLY A 56 -2.18 1.06 -13.50
CA GLY A 56 -1.54 0.39 -12.38
C GLY A 56 -0.17 -0.20 -12.72
N ALA A 57 -0.02 -0.81 -13.91
CA ALA A 57 1.27 -1.34 -14.36
C ALA A 57 2.35 -0.25 -14.50
N ALA A 58 1.97 1.01 -14.77
CA ALA A 58 2.91 2.12 -14.72
C ALA A 58 3.53 2.32 -13.33
N GLY A 59 2.80 1.95 -12.27
CA GLY A 59 3.32 1.92 -10.90
C GLY A 59 4.46 0.93 -10.71
N ALA A 60 4.48 -0.18 -11.45
CA ALA A 60 5.57 -1.17 -11.37
C ALA A 60 6.92 -0.59 -11.86
N LEU A 61 6.90 0.42 -12.74
CA LEU A 61 8.09 1.13 -13.18
C LEU A 61 8.73 1.97 -12.05
N ALA A 62 8.01 2.17 -10.94
CA ALA A 62 8.54 2.85 -9.78
C ALA A 62 9.58 2.04 -8.99
N ALA A 63 9.62 0.72 -9.12
CA ALA A 63 10.51 -0.11 -8.32
C ALA A 63 12.00 0.27 -8.44
N PRO A 64 12.58 0.49 -9.64
CA PRO A 64 13.96 0.95 -9.76
C PRO A 64 14.15 2.37 -9.22
N LEU A 65 13.16 3.26 -9.39
CA LEU A 65 13.21 4.62 -8.86
C LEU A 65 13.18 4.62 -7.34
N ALA A 66 12.35 3.76 -6.75
CA ALA A 66 12.24 3.59 -5.30
C ALA A 66 13.54 3.05 -4.69
N GLY A 67 14.22 2.12 -5.36
CA GLY A 67 15.54 1.64 -4.94
C GLY A 67 16.56 2.77 -4.86
N GLY A 68 16.71 3.54 -5.92
CA GLY A 68 17.62 4.70 -5.95
C GLY A 68 17.24 5.80 -4.95
N LEU A 69 15.95 5.98 -4.67
CA LEU A 69 15.48 6.92 -3.65
C LEU A 69 15.77 6.40 -2.23
N ALA A 70 15.63 5.09 -2.00
CA ALA A 70 15.96 4.45 -0.73
C ALA A 70 17.46 4.55 -0.40
N ASP A 71 18.32 4.48 -1.42
CA ASP A 71 19.77 4.66 -1.26
C ASP A 71 20.13 6.09 -0.84
N LYS A 72 19.37 7.10 -1.32
CA LYS A 72 19.61 8.51 -1.02
C LYS A 72 18.97 8.99 0.27
N LEU A 73 17.72 8.64 0.50
CA LEU A 73 16.91 9.15 1.62
C LEU A 73 16.83 8.16 2.80
N GLY A 74 17.22 6.92 2.59
CA GLY A 74 17.02 5.82 3.51
C GLY A 74 15.65 5.13 3.33
N ALA A 75 15.64 3.81 3.44
CA ALA A 75 14.46 2.99 3.23
C ALA A 75 13.28 3.38 4.15
N GLY A 76 13.56 3.79 5.40
CA GLY A 76 12.54 4.24 6.34
C GLY A 76 11.71 5.42 5.83
N LYS A 77 12.37 6.44 5.26
CA LYS A 77 11.68 7.60 4.66
C LYS A 77 10.89 7.23 3.41
N VAL A 78 11.41 6.34 2.58
CA VAL A 78 10.69 5.88 1.37
C VAL A 78 9.41 5.15 1.73
N THR A 79 9.40 4.34 2.80
CA THR A 79 8.15 3.70 3.28
C THR A 79 7.12 4.72 3.74
N GLN A 80 7.54 5.81 4.38
CA GLN A 80 6.65 6.90 4.80
C GLN A 80 6.09 7.64 3.59
N LEU A 81 6.94 8.04 2.65
CA LEU A 81 6.53 8.73 1.42
C LEU A 81 5.57 7.87 0.58
N GLY A 82 5.84 6.57 0.48
CA GLY A 82 4.94 5.64 -0.20
C GLY A 82 3.58 5.54 0.48
N ALA A 83 3.53 5.44 1.82
CA ALA A 83 2.28 5.43 2.57
C ALA A 83 1.50 6.76 2.47
N ILE A 84 2.20 7.89 2.45
CA ILE A 84 1.60 9.21 2.19
C ILE A 84 0.97 9.25 0.80
N LEU A 85 1.72 8.80 -0.21
CA LEU A 85 1.24 8.81 -1.60
C LEU A 85 0.01 7.91 -1.77
N VAL A 86 -0.01 6.71 -1.17
CA VAL A 86 -1.18 5.84 -1.15
C VAL A 86 -2.37 6.54 -0.49
N THR A 87 -2.16 7.11 0.70
CA THR A 87 -3.23 7.77 1.45
C THR A 87 -3.82 8.95 0.68
N ILE A 88 -2.98 9.81 0.12
CA ILE A 88 -3.43 10.97 -0.66
C ILE A 88 -4.17 10.52 -1.92
N SER A 89 -3.66 9.51 -2.63
CA SER A 89 -4.28 9.00 -3.85
C SER A 89 -5.70 8.49 -3.60
N PHE A 90 -5.94 7.79 -2.50
CA PHE A 90 -7.29 7.37 -2.13
C PHE A 90 -8.14 8.54 -1.58
N ALA A 91 -7.56 9.40 -0.75
CA ALA A 91 -8.29 10.55 -0.19
C ALA A 91 -8.80 11.52 -1.29
N LEU A 92 -8.04 11.72 -2.35
CA LEU A 92 -8.46 12.55 -3.49
C LEU A 92 -9.71 12.01 -4.17
N MET A 93 -9.99 10.71 -4.12
CA MET A 93 -11.20 10.14 -4.69
C MET A 93 -12.48 10.60 -3.99
N PHE A 94 -12.41 11.14 -2.78
CA PHE A 94 -13.57 11.79 -2.14
C PHE A 94 -14.04 13.04 -2.88
N LEU A 95 -13.22 13.61 -3.78
CA LEU A 95 -13.59 14.73 -4.63
C LEU A 95 -14.44 14.32 -5.84
N MET A 96 -14.62 13.00 -6.10
CA MET A 96 -15.39 12.52 -7.26
C MET A 96 -16.78 13.16 -7.41
N PRO A 97 -17.57 13.37 -6.34
CA PRO A 97 -18.90 13.97 -6.48
C PRO A 97 -18.89 15.40 -7.05
N ALA A 98 -17.77 16.12 -6.89
CA ALA A 98 -17.61 17.47 -7.41
C ALA A 98 -17.20 17.52 -8.90
N LEU A 99 -16.91 16.37 -9.51
CA LEU A 99 -16.41 16.26 -10.86
C LEU A 99 -17.45 15.66 -11.82
N GLY A 100 -17.41 16.09 -13.07
CA GLY A 100 -18.14 15.43 -14.15
C GLY A 100 -17.56 14.04 -14.46
N VAL A 101 -18.28 13.21 -15.22
CA VAL A 101 -17.93 11.80 -15.50
C VAL A 101 -16.48 11.63 -16.00
N HIS A 102 -16.04 12.45 -16.95
CA HIS A 102 -14.67 12.38 -17.45
C HIS A 102 -13.64 12.71 -16.37
N GLY A 103 -13.92 13.74 -15.54
CA GLY A 103 -13.05 14.11 -14.43
C GLY A 103 -12.96 13.00 -13.37
N GLN A 104 -14.06 12.30 -13.10
CA GLN A 104 -14.07 11.15 -12.18
C GLN A 104 -13.19 10.01 -12.69
N LEU A 105 -13.31 9.65 -13.98
CA LEU A 105 -12.51 8.58 -14.60
C LEU A 105 -11.02 8.93 -14.62
N VAL A 106 -10.69 10.19 -14.95
CA VAL A 106 -9.30 10.68 -14.90
C VAL A 106 -8.76 10.63 -13.47
N LEU A 107 -9.55 11.06 -12.48
CA LEU A 107 -9.14 11.02 -11.08
C LEU A 107 -8.88 9.58 -10.61
N ILE A 108 -9.74 8.62 -10.98
CA ILE A 108 -9.55 7.21 -10.67
C ILE A 108 -8.24 6.69 -11.29
N ALA A 109 -7.97 7.01 -12.56
CA ALA A 109 -6.76 6.59 -13.26
C ALA A 109 -5.49 7.18 -12.62
N LEU A 110 -5.49 8.48 -12.34
CA LEU A 110 -4.36 9.15 -11.67
C LEU A 110 -4.13 8.62 -10.26
N SER A 111 -5.21 8.37 -9.51
CA SER A 111 -5.13 7.77 -8.19
C SER A 111 -4.59 6.34 -8.26
N ALA A 112 -4.98 5.56 -9.27
CA ALA A 112 -4.45 4.20 -9.48
C ALA A 112 -2.94 4.24 -9.70
N VAL A 113 -2.44 5.11 -10.56
CA VAL A 113 -1.00 5.31 -10.75
C VAL A 113 -0.33 5.73 -9.45
N GLY A 114 -0.90 6.70 -8.73
CA GLY A 114 -0.34 7.23 -7.49
C GLY A 114 -0.24 6.19 -6.39
N PHE A 115 -1.32 5.45 -6.12
CA PHE A 115 -1.27 4.45 -5.06
C PHE A 115 -0.41 3.23 -5.43
N ASP A 116 -0.37 2.82 -6.69
CA ASP A 116 0.52 1.74 -7.13
C ASP A 116 1.98 2.14 -7.01
N LEU A 117 2.34 3.36 -7.41
CA LEU A 117 3.68 3.93 -7.18
C LEU A 117 4.04 3.90 -5.69
N GLY A 118 3.13 4.35 -4.82
CA GLY A 118 3.34 4.37 -3.38
C GLY A 118 3.48 2.97 -2.78
N LEU A 119 2.62 2.03 -3.20
CA LEU A 119 2.64 0.64 -2.75
C LEU A 119 3.95 -0.06 -3.13
N GLN A 120 4.35 0.03 -4.39
CA GLN A 120 5.55 -0.62 -4.90
C GLN A 120 6.83 -0.02 -4.29
N SER A 121 6.88 1.31 -4.18
CA SER A 121 7.98 2.00 -3.52
C SER A 121 8.11 1.56 -2.05
N SER A 122 6.99 1.48 -1.33
CA SER A 122 6.95 0.97 0.04
C SER A 122 7.38 -0.48 0.13
N LEU A 123 6.95 -1.34 -0.80
CA LEU A 123 7.31 -2.75 -0.81
C LEU A 123 8.81 -2.96 -0.95
N VAL A 124 9.45 -2.30 -1.93
CA VAL A 124 10.89 -2.37 -2.16
C VAL A 124 11.65 -1.86 -0.93
N ALA A 125 11.22 -0.73 -0.36
CA ALA A 125 11.86 -0.17 0.83
C ALA A 125 11.66 -1.06 2.08
N HIS A 126 10.50 -1.68 2.27
CA HIS A 126 10.26 -2.65 3.34
C HIS A 126 11.12 -3.91 3.17
N GLN A 127 11.31 -4.39 1.93
CA GLN A 127 12.23 -5.49 1.65
C GLN A 127 13.66 -5.13 2.05
N ASN A 128 14.14 -3.94 1.68
CA ASN A 128 15.47 -3.47 2.07
C ASN A 128 15.64 -3.41 3.59
N LEU A 129 14.66 -2.85 4.31
CA LEU A 129 14.66 -2.81 5.78
C LEU A 129 14.72 -4.21 6.40
N VAL A 130 13.94 -5.13 5.86
CA VAL A 130 13.85 -6.51 6.37
C VAL A 130 15.14 -7.29 6.08
N TYR A 131 15.72 -7.10 4.89
CA TYR A 131 16.95 -7.81 4.48
C TYR A 131 18.22 -7.33 5.18
N SER A 132 18.26 -6.08 5.61
CA SER A 132 19.39 -5.51 6.36
C SER A 132 19.54 -6.08 7.76
N LEU A 133 18.44 -6.60 8.34
CA LEU A 133 18.43 -7.11 9.72
C LEU A 133 19.13 -8.47 9.88
N GLU A 134 19.06 -9.35 8.88
CA GLU A 134 19.68 -10.67 8.92
C GLU A 134 19.98 -11.19 7.50
N PRO A 135 21.16 -10.88 6.95
CA PRO A 135 21.50 -11.22 5.56
C PRO A 135 21.41 -12.70 5.22
N GLN A 136 21.66 -13.58 6.21
CA GLN A 136 21.60 -15.03 6.04
C GLN A 136 20.18 -15.61 6.05
N ALA A 137 19.17 -14.83 6.47
CA ALA A 137 17.79 -15.26 6.55
C ALA A 137 16.86 -14.56 5.55
N ARG A 138 17.41 -13.88 4.54
CA ARG A 138 16.64 -13.06 3.56
C ARG A 138 15.44 -13.80 2.97
N GLY A 139 15.61 -15.07 2.53
CA GLY A 139 14.51 -15.85 1.96
C GLY A 139 13.35 -16.06 2.93
N ARG A 140 13.64 -16.38 4.19
CA ARG A 140 12.61 -16.55 5.24
C ARG A 140 11.92 -15.25 5.60
N LEU A 141 12.68 -14.17 5.62
CA LEU A 141 12.16 -12.82 5.90
C LEU A 141 11.26 -12.32 4.80
N ASN A 142 11.65 -12.55 3.55
CA ASN A 142 10.82 -12.26 2.39
C ASN A 142 9.52 -13.06 2.42
N ALA A 143 9.59 -14.36 2.73
CA ALA A 143 8.41 -15.21 2.86
C ALA A 143 7.44 -14.66 3.93
N LEU A 144 7.93 -14.23 5.10
CA LEU A 144 7.10 -13.61 6.13
C LEU A 144 6.45 -12.30 5.66
N LEU A 145 7.20 -11.43 5.01
CA LEU A 145 6.67 -10.17 4.46
C LEU A 145 5.55 -10.44 3.46
N PHE A 146 5.81 -11.33 2.48
CA PHE A 146 4.81 -11.66 1.47
C PHE A 146 3.61 -12.43 2.01
N THR A 147 3.78 -13.25 3.06
CA THR A 147 2.65 -13.86 3.76
C THR A 147 1.70 -12.78 4.29
N VAL A 148 2.21 -11.73 4.93
CA VAL A 148 1.38 -10.62 5.42
C VAL A 148 0.77 -9.82 4.28
N VAL A 149 1.52 -9.61 3.18
CA VAL A 149 1.01 -8.97 1.95
C VAL A 149 -0.19 -9.74 1.40
N PHE A 150 -0.07 -11.06 1.22
CA PHE A 150 -1.15 -11.89 0.67
C PHE A 150 -2.35 -12.01 1.61
N ILE A 151 -2.13 -12.09 2.93
CA ILE A 151 -3.22 -12.00 3.91
C ILE A 151 -3.92 -10.64 3.78
N GLY A 152 -3.17 -9.56 3.66
CA GLY A 152 -3.72 -8.23 3.42
C GLY A 152 -4.55 -8.17 2.13
N MET A 153 -4.06 -8.75 1.04
CA MET A 153 -4.80 -8.80 -0.23
C MET A 153 -6.11 -9.62 -0.09
N ALA A 154 -6.07 -10.77 0.57
CA ALA A 154 -7.26 -11.59 0.80
C ALA A 154 -8.32 -10.83 1.64
N LEU A 155 -7.88 -10.20 2.73
CA LEU A 155 -8.73 -9.36 3.56
C LEU A 155 -9.27 -8.16 2.78
N GLY A 156 -8.44 -7.52 1.98
CA GLY A 156 -8.82 -6.36 1.16
C GLY A 156 -9.90 -6.71 0.14
N SER A 157 -9.77 -7.82 -0.56
CA SER A 157 -10.79 -8.30 -1.49
C SER A 157 -12.10 -8.62 -0.78
N ALA A 158 -12.06 -9.35 0.34
CA ALA A 158 -13.24 -9.71 1.11
C ALA A 158 -13.94 -8.49 1.71
N LEU A 159 -13.18 -7.62 2.41
CA LEU A 159 -13.71 -6.40 3.01
C LEU A 159 -14.19 -5.41 1.95
N GLY A 160 -13.41 -5.22 0.87
CA GLY A 160 -13.75 -4.33 -0.23
C GLY A 160 -15.08 -4.71 -0.86
N SER A 161 -15.28 -5.98 -1.19
CA SER A 161 -16.52 -6.47 -1.78
C SER A 161 -17.73 -6.30 -0.83
N ASN A 162 -17.56 -6.63 0.45
CA ASN A 162 -18.62 -6.45 1.45
C ASN A 162 -18.96 -4.97 1.65
N ILE A 163 -17.94 -4.11 1.80
CA ILE A 163 -18.16 -2.67 2.01
C ILE A 163 -18.74 -2.03 0.75
N TYR A 164 -18.33 -2.48 -0.45
CA TYR A 164 -18.93 -2.02 -1.69
C TYR A 164 -20.44 -2.31 -1.74
N SER A 165 -20.87 -3.50 -1.33
CA SER A 165 -22.28 -3.85 -1.30
C SER A 165 -23.12 -3.07 -0.27
N LEU A 166 -22.50 -2.62 0.83
CA LEU A 166 -23.16 -1.89 1.91
C LEU A 166 -23.11 -0.37 1.75
N ALA A 167 -22.00 0.17 1.29
CA ALA A 167 -21.70 1.61 1.28
C ALA A 167 -21.18 2.11 -0.09
N GLY A 168 -21.20 1.26 -1.10
CA GLY A 168 -20.74 1.61 -2.45
C GLY A 168 -19.26 1.96 -2.53
N TRP A 169 -18.91 2.65 -3.60
CA TRP A 169 -17.52 3.04 -3.89
C TRP A 169 -16.91 3.94 -2.81
N THR A 170 -17.69 4.86 -2.25
CA THR A 170 -17.22 5.75 -1.17
C THR A 170 -16.75 4.97 0.05
N GLY A 171 -17.44 3.87 0.38
CA GLY A 171 -17.03 2.97 1.47
C GLY A 171 -15.69 2.29 1.20
N VAL A 172 -15.46 1.84 -0.04
CA VAL A 172 -14.17 1.24 -0.45
C VAL A 172 -13.04 2.25 -0.37
N VAL A 173 -13.29 3.46 -0.87
CA VAL A 173 -12.33 4.59 -0.78
C VAL A 173 -12.00 4.93 0.66
N ALA A 174 -13.01 4.94 1.56
CA ALA A 174 -12.82 5.18 2.98
C ALA A 174 -11.96 4.08 3.62
N LEU A 175 -12.26 2.79 3.37
CA LEU A 175 -11.44 1.68 3.83
C LEU A 175 -9.99 1.83 3.39
N ALA A 176 -9.76 2.09 2.10
CA ALA A 176 -8.42 2.23 1.54
C ALA A 176 -7.65 3.41 2.14
N THR A 177 -8.32 4.56 2.32
CA THR A 177 -7.74 5.75 2.97
C THR A 177 -7.34 5.45 4.42
N VAL A 178 -8.22 4.82 5.19
CA VAL A 178 -7.95 4.43 6.59
C VAL A 178 -6.77 3.48 6.67
N CYS A 179 -6.71 2.48 5.79
CA CYS A 179 -5.56 1.56 5.73
C CYS A 179 -4.25 2.29 5.42
N GLY A 180 -4.28 3.26 4.50
CA GLY A 180 -3.13 4.12 4.21
C GLY A 180 -2.68 4.93 5.42
N VAL A 181 -3.61 5.55 6.14
CA VAL A 181 -3.33 6.30 7.38
C VAL A 181 -2.74 5.40 8.46
N ILE A 182 -3.28 4.19 8.66
CA ILE A 182 -2.75 3.23 9.63
C ILE A 182 -1.32 2.82 9.25
N ALA A 183 -1.06 2.52 7.99
CA ALA A 183 0.28 2.18 7.51
C ALA A 183 1.26 3.33 7.75
N LEU A 184 0.86 4.56 7.45
CA LEU A 184 1.66 5.76 7.70
C LEU A 184 1.95 5.95 9.20
N ALA A 185 0.93 5.82 10.05
CA ALA A 185 1.09 5.94 11.50
C ALA A 185 2.09 4.92 12.05
N ILE A 186 2.01 3.64 11.60
CA ILE A 186 2.97 2.60 11.99
C ILE A 186 4.40 3.01 11.63
N ARG A 187 4.62 3.59 10.43
CA ARG A 187 5.95 3.99 9.96
C ARG A 187 6.49 5.23 10.67
N LEU A 188 5.63 6.19 11.00
CA LEU A 188 6.01 7.39 11.76
C LEU A 188 6.40 7.05 13.20
N ILE A 189 5.64 6.21 13.89
CA ILE A 189 5.96 5.75 15.26
C ILE A 189 7.32 5.05 15.29
N GLU A 190 7.64 4.25 14.27
CA GLU A 190 8.94 3.59 14.16
C GLU A 190 10.09 4.60 14.02
N SER A 191 9.91 5.61 13.18
CA SER A 191 10.91 6.66 12.95
C SER A 191 11.25 7.41 14.25
N VAL A 192 10.23 7.80 15.03
CA VAL A 192 10.43 8.50 16.30
C VAL A 192 11.22 7.65 17.28
N ARG A 193 10.92 6.34 17.41
CA ARG A 193 11.64 5.44 18.33
C ARG A 193 13.10 5.24 17.97
N VAL A 194 13.42 5.15 16.67
CA VAL A 194 14.80 5.03 16.20
C VAL A 194 15.60 6.29 16.55
N THR A 195 14.99 7.47 16.36
CA THR A 195 15.64 8.74 16.68
C THR A 195 15.87 8.90 18.19
N SER A 196 14.91 8.53 19.03
CA SER A 196 15.03 8.59 20.48
C SER A 196 16.14 7.67 21.01
N ALA A 197 16.18 6.43 20.52
CA ALA A 197 17.23 5.47 20.90
C ALA A 197 18.64 5.92 20.50
N SER A 198 18.78 6.65 19.38
CA SER A 198 20.06 7.21 18.96
C SER A 198 20.50 8.41 19.82
N ALA A 199 19.55 9.15 20.38
CA ALA A 199 19.83 10.30 21.24
C ALA A 199 20.24 9.92 22.68
N GLU A 200 19.86 8.72 23.16
CA GLU A 200 20.25 8.21 24.46
C GLU A 200 21.66 7.60 24.53
N VAL A 201 22.30 7.40 23.38
CA VAL A 201 23.64 6.78 23.25
C VAL A 201 24.76 7.84 23.07
N VAL A 202 24.40 9.11 22.90
CA VAL A 202 25.31 10.25 22.81
C VAL A 202 25.37 11.01 24.11
#